data_dbd2a6fd43a97f201ed005f425ef0e26
#
_entry.id   dbd2a6fd43a97f201ed005f425ef0e26
#
_cell.length_a   1.000
_cell.length_b   1.000
_cell.length_c   1.000
_cell.angle_alpha   90.00
_cell.angle_beta   90.00
_cell.angle_gamma   90.00
#
_symmetry.space_group_name_H-M   'P 1'
#
loop_
_entity.id
_entity.type
_entity.pdbx_description
1 polymer ?
#
loop_
_entity_poly.entity_id
_entity_poly.type
_entity_poly.pdbx_seq_one_letter_code
_entity_poly.pdbx_strand_id
1 'polypeptide(L)'
;MSNQNTNTMSKSLKGTRTEINLLKSFAGESQARNRYEFFASVARKEGFEQIANIFIETALQEKEHAKRFFKFLEGGMTEITASYPAGVIGTTKENLKAAAEGEHEEWADLYPNFAEVAKAEGFPEIATAFKMIAKVEEEHEKRYLRLLQNVSEDKVFVKDGKVWWKCINCGYVYESAKALETCPACLHPKAFMQLKEDNY
;
A
#
# COMPACT_ATOMS: atom_id res chain seq x y z
N MET A 1 -24.83 -44.60 -21.16
CA MET A 1 -24.12 -43.92 -20.08
C MET A 1 -24.37 -42.41 -20.24
N SER A 2 -25.31 -41.88 -19.49
CA SER A 2 -25.74 -40.48 -19.58
C SER A 2 -24.75 -39.60 -18.80
N ASN A 3 -23.96 -38.82 -19.51
CA ASN A 3 -23.18 -37.73 -18.90
C ASN A 3 -24.15 -36.67 -18.37
N GLN A 4 -24.40 -36.67 -17.07
CA GLN A 4 -25.00 -35.54 -16.39
C GLN A 4 -23.95 -34.44 -16.27
N ASN A 5 -23.96 -33.51 -17.22
CA ASN A 5 -23.28 -32.24 -17.09
C ASN A 5 -24.02 -31.44 -15.99
N THR A 6 -23.55 -31.53 -14.75
CA THR A 6 -23.97 -30.64 -13.67
C THR A 6 -23.44 -29.24 -13.99
N ASN A 7 -24.22 -28.48 -14.72
CA ASN A 7 -23.99 -27.04 -14.90
C ASN A 7 -24.28 -26.37 -13.54
N THR A 8 -23.29 -26.32 -12.66
CA THR A 8 -23.35 -25.50 -11.44
C THR A 8 -23.37 -24.05 -11.88
N MET A 9 -24.56 -23.47 -12.01
CA MET A 9 -24.69 -22.01 -12.18
C MET A 9 -23.93 -21.35 -11.04
N SER A 10 -22.89 -20.60 -11.36
CA SER A 10 -22.17 -19.81 -10.37
C SER A 10 -23.16 -18.84 -9.72
N LYS A 11 -23.15 -18.78 -8.41
CA LYS A 11 -24.01 -17.89 -7.64
C LYS A 11 -23.69 -16.45 -8.00
N SER A 12 -24.71 -15.65 -8.40
CA SER A 12 -24.52 -14.23 -8.69
C SER A 12 -24.20 -13.42 -7.43
N LEU A 13 -23.33 -12.43 -7.58
CA LEU A 13 -22.99 -11.41 -6.56
C LEU A 13 -24.05 -10.31 -6.45
N LYS A 14 -24.89 -10.14 -7.47
CA LYS A 14 -25.87 -9.04 -7.55
C LYS A 14 -26.77 -8.94 -6.32
N GLY A 15 -26.77 -7.75 -5.72
CA GLY A 15 -27.58 -7.46 -4.53
C GLY A 15 -27.08 -8.06 -3.22
N THR A 16 -25.91 -8.67 -3.21
CA THR A 16 -25.32 -9.25 -1.98
C THR A 16 -24.54 -8.21 -1.20
N ARG A 17 -24.31 -8.46 0.09
CA ARG A 17 -23.38 -7.66 0.91
C ARG A 17 -21.93 -7.77 0.41
N THR A 18 -21.57 -8.92 -0.16
CA THR A 18 -20.26 -9.15 -0.76
C THR A 18 -20.03 -8.22 -1.96
N GLU A 19 -21.03 -8.01 -2.83
CA GLU A 19 -20.94 -7.02 -3.91
C GLU A 19 -20.65 -5.61 -3.37
N ILE A 20 -21.40 -5.19 -2.35
CA ILE A 20 -21.21 -3.89 -1.69
C ILE A 20 -19.81 -3.78 -1.08
N ASN A 21 -19.34 -4.81 -0.38
CA ASN A 21 -18.00 -4.81 0.23
C ASN A 21 -16.89 -4.75 -0.82
N LEU A 22 -17.01 -5.49 -1.92
CA LEU A 22 -16.07 -5.42 -3.04
C LEU A 22 -15.99 -4.01 -3.65
N LEU A 23 -17.14 -3.36 -3.82
CA LEU A 23 -17.17 -2.01 -4.39
C LEU A 23 -16.63 -0.96 -3.41
N LYS A 24 -16.90 -1.12 -2.10
CA LYS A 24 -16.27 -0.29 -1.05
C LYS A 24 -14.76 -0.44 -1.05
N SER A 25 -14.25 -1.68 -1.15
CA SER A 25 -12.82 -1.95 -1.19
C SER A 25 -12.18 -1.40 -2.46
N PHE A 26 -12.79 -1.59 -3.63
CA PHE A 26 -12.33 -0.98 -4.88
C PHE A 26 -12.21 0.55 -4.77
N ALA A 27 -13.20 1.21 -4.15
CA ALA A 27 -13.17 2.66 -3.93
C ALA A 27 -12.10 3.05 -2.90
N GLY A 28 -11.93 2.25 -1.82
CA GLY A 28 -10.91 2.41 -0.79
C GLY A 28 -9.51 2.39 -1.38
N GLU A 29 -9.16 1.32 -2.07
CA GLU A 29 -7.85 1.17 -2.75
C GLU A 29 -7.61 2.29 -3.78
N SER A 30 -8.65 2.65 -4.53
CA SER A 30 -8.53 3.70 -5.55
C SER A 30 -8.21 5.08 -4.95
N GLN A 31 -8.82 5.43 -3.81
CA GLN A 31 -8.50 6.69 -3.13
C GLN A 31 -7.16 6.61 -2.39
N ALA A 32 -6.79 5.46 -1.78
CA ALA A 32 -5.50 5.26 -1.12
C ALA A 32 -4.35 5.43 -2.12
N ARG A 33 -4.45 4.81 -3.30
CA ARG A 33 -3.52 5.03 -4.41
C ARG A 33 -3.29 6.51 -4.70
N ASN A 34 -4.36 7.29 -4.88
CA ASN A 34 -4.22 8.71 -5.17
C ASN A 34 -3.56 9.47 -4.00
N ARG A 35 -3.95 9.18 -2.76
CA ARG A 35 -3.34 9.81 -1.58
C ARG A 35 -1.85 9.52 -1.51
N TYR A 36 -1.40 8.29 -1.77
CA TYR A 36 0.02 7.94 -1.73
C TYR A 36 0.83 8.64 -2.82
N GLU A 37 0.28 8.86 -4.00
CA GLU A 37 0.93 9.70 -5.02
C GLU A 37 1.08 11.17 -4.55
N PHE A 38 0.08 11.71 -3.85
CA PHE A 38 0.18 13.06 -3.26
C PHE A 38 1.24 13.10 -2.15
N PHE A 39 1.27 12.10 -1.27
CA PHE A 39 2.25 11.97 -0.19
C PHE A 39 3.68 11.81 -0.72
N ALA A 40 3.87 11.07 -1.81
CA ALA A 40 5.14 10.95 -2.50
C ALA A 40 5.66 12.31 -3.00
N SER A 41 4.76 13.16 -3.53
CA SER A 41 5.12 14.52 -3.96
C SER A 41 5.64 15.38 -2.81
N VAL A 42 5.04 15.27 -1.62
CA VAL A 42 5.50 15.98 -0.42
C VAL A 42 6.86 15.44 0.03
N ALA A 43 7.00 14.12 0.12
CA ALA A 43 8.26 13.50 0.55
C ALA A 43 9.45 13.91 -0.34
N ARG A 44 9.26 14.01 -1.65
CA ARG A 44 10.28 14.55 -2.57
C ARG A 44 10.66 16.00 -2.27
N LYS A 45 9.67 16.87 -2.04
CA LYS A 45 9.90 18.27 -1.72
C LYS A 45 10.63 18.45 -0.39
N GLU A 46 10.39 17.55 0.56
CA GLU A 46 11.06 17.52 1.87
C GLU A 46 12.43 16.81 1.82
N GLY A 47 12.85 16.27 0.67
CA GLY A 47 14.15 15.64 0.49
C GLY A 47 14.22 14.18 0.91
N PHE A 48 13.14 13.43 0.85
CA PHE A 48 13.03 12.01 1.20
C PHE A 48 12.70 11.16 -0.03
N GLU A 49 13.62 11.07 -1.01
CA GLU A 49 13.38 10.35 -2.27
C GLU A 49 13.05 8.86 -2.07
N GLN A 50 13.69 8.18 -1.11
CA GLN A 50 13.37 6.79 -0.81
C GLN A 50 11.93 6.65 -0.31
N ILE A 51 11.49 7.52 0.60
CA ILE A 51 10.11 7.49 1.14
C ILE A 51 9.12 7.79 0.01
N ALA A 52 9.42 8.75 -0.85
CA ALA A 52 8.58 9.06 -2.01
C ALA A 52 8.44 7.85 -2.94
N ASN A 53 9.53 7.14 -3.22
CA ASN A 53 9.51 5.96 -4.07
C ASN A 53 8.72 4.80 -3.43
N ILE A 54 8.78 4.65 -2.10
CA ILE A 54 7.98 3.67 -1.36
C ILE A 54 6.48 4.01 -1.45
N PHE A 55 6.10 5.27 -1.30
CA PHE A 55 4.70 5.68 -1.52
C PHE A 55 4.21 5.38 -2.94
N ILE A 56 5.04 5.63 -3.97
CA ILE A 56 4.69 5.30 -5.36
C ILE A 56 4.58 3.80 -5.57
N GLU A 57 5.50 3.01 -4.99
CA GLU A 57 5.45 1.55 -5.05
C GLU A 57 4.13 1.04 -4.45
N THR A 58 3.79 1.51 -3.23
CA THR A 58 2.54 1.12 -2.58
C THR A 58 1.33 1.56 -3.41
N ALA A 59 1.31 2.80 -3.93
CA ALA A 59 0.23 3.26 -4.81
C ALA A 59 -0.01 2.35 -6.03
N LEU A 60 1.05 1.76 -6.57
CA LEU A 60 0.94 0.78 -7.67
C LEU A 60 0.40 -0.58 -7.17
N GLN A 61 0.69 -0.96 -5.94
CA GLN A 61 0.17 -2.16 -5.30
C GLN A 61 -1.33 -2.01 -5.00
N GLU A 62 -1.78 -0.87 -4.46
CA GLU A 62 -3.21 -0.57 -4.24
C GLU A 62 -4.02 -0.59 -5.55
N LYS A 63 -3.42 -0.16 -6.66
CA LYS A 63 -4.04 -0.32 -7.97
C LYS A 63 -4.30 -1.78 -8.34
N GLU A 64 -3.41 -2.71 -8.00
CA GLU A 64 -3.62 -4.13 -8.29
C GLU A 64 -4.64 -4.75 -7.32
N HIS A 65 -4.70 -4.30 -6.04
CA HIS A 65 -5.75 -4.70 -5.10
C HIS A 65 -7.12 -4.21 -5.60
N ALA A 66 -7.25 -2.93 -5.94
CA ALA A 66 -8.45 -2.37 -6.56
C ALA A 66 -8.91 -3.20 -7.77
N LYS A 67 -7.99 -3.52 -8.68
CA LYS A 67 -8.27 -4.34 -9.86
C LYS A 67 -8.68 -5.77 -9.49
N ARG A 68 -8.11 -6.36 -8.43
CA ARG A 68 -8.50 -7.69 -7.97
C ARG A 68 -9.95 -7.69 -7.49
N PHE A 69 -10.36 -6.71 -6.69
CA PHE A 69 -11.73 -6.56 -6.22
C PHE A 69 -12.71 -6.26 -7.38
N PHE A 70 -12.33 -5.38 -8.28
CA PHE A 70 -13.14 -5.01 -9.43
C PHE A 70 -13.43 -6.20 -10.38
N LYS A 71 -12.48 -7.12 -10.53
CA LYS A 71 -12.64 -8.32 -11.39
C LYS A 71 -13.71 -9.30 -10.90
N PHE A 72 -14.12 -9.24 -9.64
CA PHE A 72 -15.21 -10.06 -9.15
C PHE A 72 -16.58 -9.49 -9.47
N LEU A 73 -16.69 -8.18 -9.73
CA LEU A 73 -17.94 -7.49 -9.98
C LEU A 73 -18.55 -7.89 -11.35
N GLU A 74 -19.87 -7.98 -11.39
CA GLU A 74 -20.63 -8.48 -12.56
C GLU A 74 -21.17 -7.35 -13.44
N GLY A 75 -20.65 -6.13 -13.28
CA GLY A 75 -21.04 -4.94 -14.06
C GLY A 75 -22.37 -4.31 -13.62
N GLY A 76 -22.73 -3.21 -14.27
CA GLY A 76 -23.87 -2.38 -13.91
C GLY A 76 -23.49 -1.23 -12.99
N MET A 77 -24.51 -0.60 -12.42
CA MET A 77 -24.37 0.50 -11.45
C MET A 77 -24.86 0.03 -10.09
N THR A 78 -24.05 0.19 -9.05
CA THR A 78 -24.39 -0.17 -7.67
C THR A 78 -24.07 1.01 -6.77
N GLU A 79 -25.04 1.46 -6.00
CA GLU A 79 -24.86 2.51 -5.01
C GLU A 79 -24.21 1.95 -3.75
N ILE A 80 -23.23 2.66 -3.19
CA ILE A 80 -22.58 2.34 -1.93
C ILE A 80 -22.59 3.55 -1.00
N THR A 81 -22.66 3.27 0.31
CA THR A 81 -22.37 4.26 1.36
C THR A 81 -21.12 3.80 2.08
N ALA A 82 -20.09 4.65 2.08
CA ALA A 82 -18.82 4.39 2.73
C ALA A 82 -18.19 5.69 3.24
N SER A 83 -17.29 5.59 4.21
CA SER A 83 -16.48 6.70 4.71
C SER A 83 -15.04 6.48 4.31
N TYR A 84 -14.38 7.54 3.88
CA TYR A 84 -12.97 7.53 3.51
C TYR A 84 -12.28 8.77 4.10
N PRO A 85 -10.94 8.76 4.28
CA PRO A 85 -10.20 9.91 4.76
C PRO A 85 -10.47 11.17 3.92
N ALA A 86 -10.87 12.26 4.59
CA ALA A 86 -11.30 13.52 3.94
C ALA A 86 -10.17 14.58 3.85
N GLY A 87 -8.91 14.19 3.80
CA GLY A 87 -7.72 15.03 3.82
C GLY A 87 -6.98 14.78 5.14
N VAL A 88 -5.87 15.44 5.48
CA VAL A 88 -5.18 16.48 4.72
C VAL A 88 -3.94 15.93 4.05
N ILE A 89 -3.32 16.70 3.11
CA ILE A 89 -1.94 16.44 2.67
C ILE A 89 -1.05 17.25 3.61
N GLY A 90 -0.41 16.54 4.55
CA GLY A 90 0.47 17.12 5.56
C GLY A 90 1.96 17.02 5.21
N THR A 91 2.82 17.10 6.22
CA THR A 91 4.24 16.78 6.14
C THR A 91 4.45 15.30 5.86
N THR A 92 5.65 14.90 5.43
CA THR A 92 6.00 13.47 5.24
C THR A 92 5.71 12.64 6.50
N LYS A 93 6.00 13.19 7.68
CA LYS A 93 5.72 12.53 8.96
C LYS A 93 4.21 12.29 9.18
N GLU A 94 3.39 13.31 8.96
CA GLU A 94 1.94 13.22 9.10
C GLU A 94 1.33 12.29 8.05
N ASN A 95 1.84 12.34 6.83
CA ASN A 95 1.39 11.48 5.73
C ASN A 95 1.73 10.00 5.97
N LEU A 96 2.92 9.70 6.51
CA LEU A 96 3.30 8.33 6.90
C LEU A 96 2.41 7.80 8.02
N LYS A 97 2.06 8.64 8.99
CA LYS A 97 1.13 8.27 10.06
C LYS A 97 -0.26 7.97 9.50
N ALA A 98 -0.80 8.88 8.67
CA ALA A 98 -2.12 8.70 8.05
C ALA A 98 -2.19 7.47 7.13
N ALA A 99 -1.09 7.16 6.44
CA ALA A 99 -1.00 5.93 5.64
C ALA A 99 -1.03 4.69 6.54
N ALA A 100 -0.18 4.63 7.57
CA ALA A 100 -0.15 3.50 8.50
C ALA A 100 -1.50 3.25 9.20
N GLU A 101 -2.21 4.31 9.60
CA GLU A 101 -3.54 4.21 10.21
C GLU A 101 -4.58 3.64 9.22
N GLY A 102 -4.51 4.01 7.94
CA GLY A 102 -5.39 3.47 6.91
C GLY A 102 -5.15 1.99 6.65
N GLU A 103 -3.89 1.58 6.47
CA GLU A 103 -3.52 0.17 6.30
C GLU A 103 -3.96 -0.67 7.51
N HIS A 104 -3.78 -0.12 8.74
CA HIS A 104 -4.22 -0.78 9.96
C HIS A 104 -5.73 -1.08 9.95
N GLU A 105 -6.57 -0.11 9.60
CA GLU A 105 -8.02 -0.27 9.53
C GLU A 105 -8.39 -1.38 8.51
N GLU A 106 -7.69 -1.44 7.38
CA GLU A 106 -7.98 -2.42 6.33
C GLU A 106 -7.65 -3.85 6.76
N TRP A 107 -6.45 -4.10 7.30
CA TRP A 107 -6.06 -5.46 7.66
C TRP A 107 -6.61 -5.93 9.00
N ALA A 108 -6.79 -5.03 9.98
CA ALA A 108 -7.22 -5.40 11.33
C ALA A 108 -8.76 -5.51 11.45
N ASP A 109 -9.51 -4.77 10.64
CA ASP A 109 -10.97 -4.69 10.76
C ASP A 109 -11.71 -4.96 9.44
N LEU A 110 -11.51 -4.14 8.40
CA LEU A 110 -12.37 -4.15 7.21
C LEU A 110 -12.30 -5.48 6.45
N TYR A 111 -11.11 -5.89 6.02
CA TYR A 111 -10.97 -7.07 5.15
C TYR A 111 -11.24 -8.40 5.86
N PRO A 112 -10.86 -8.61 7.14
CA PRO A 112 -11.32 -9.77 7.90
C PRO A 112 -12.84 -9.86 7.96
N ASN A 113 -13.54 -8.76 8.27
CA ASN A 113 -15.00 -8.74 8.34
C ASN A 113 -15.64 -9.00 6.97
N PHE A 114 -15.10 -8.42 5.90
CA PHE A 114 -15.58 -8.65 4.54
C PHE A 114 -15.36 -10.08 4.07
N ALA A 115 -14.26 -10.70 4.48
CA ALA A 115 -13.99 -12.10 4.21
C ALA A 115 -15.02 -13.03 4.88
N GLU A 116 -15.40 -12.77 6.13
CA GLU A 116 -16.42 -13.58 6.81
C GLU A 116 -17.81 -13.39 6.17
N VAL A 117 -18.16 -12.18 5.72
CA VAL A 117 -19.38 -11.93 4.95
C VAL A 117 -19.38 -12.72 3.65
N ALA A 118 -18.29 -12.64 2.88
CA ALA A 118 -18.18 -13.35 1.61
C ALA A 118 -18.25 -14.87 1.78
N LYS A 119 -17.64 -15.41 2.83
CA LYS A 119 -17.72 -16.83 3.18
C LYS A 119 -19.16 -17.24 3.53
N ALA A 120 -19.83 -16.46 4.37
CA ALA A 120 -21.22 -16.72 4.79
C ALA A 120 -22.20 -16.65 3.61
N GLU A 121 -21.95 -15.77 2.65
CA GLU A 121 -22.73 -15.65 1.43
C GLU A 121 -22.32 -16.65 0.33
N GLY A 122 -21.37 -17.56 0.61
CA GLY A 122 -21.01 -18.66 -0.30
C GLY A 122 -20.03 -18.26 -1.41
N PHE A 123 -19.18 -17.24 -1.19
CA PHE A 123 -18.13 -16.77 -2.10
C PHE A 123 -16.72 -17.02 -1.51
N PRO A 124 -16.28 -18.28 -1.40
CA PRO A 124 -15.02 -18.63 -0.72
C PRO A 124 -13.77 -18.07 -1.43
N GLU A 125 -13.81 -17.90 -2.75
CA GLU A 125 -12.70 -17.29 -3.50
C GLU A 125 -12.53 -15.80 -3.15
N ILE A 126 -13.64 -15.08 -3.01
CA ILE A 126 -13.65 -13.67 -2.61
C ILE A 126 -13.19 -13.53 -1.15
N ALA A 127 -13.67 -14.40 -0.27
CA ALA A 127 -13.20 -14.44 1.12
C ALA A 127 -11.68 -14.66 1.20
N THR A 128 -11.14 -15.55 0.35
CA THR A 128 -9.70 -15.77 0.27
C THR A 128 -8.96 -14.54 -0.23
N ALA A 129 -9.49 -13.84 -1.24
CA ALA A 129 -8.87 -12.62 -1.76
C ALA A 129 -8.78 -11.55 -0.66
N PHE A 130 -9.85 -11.27 0.09
CA PHE A 130 -9.81 -10.36 1.24
C PHE A 130 -8.74 -10.75 2.26
N LYS A 131 -8.69 -12.03 2.66
CA LYS A 131 -7.69 -12.52 3.63
C LYS A 131 -6.25 -12.39 3.15
N MET A 132 -6.00 -12.55 1.86
CA MET A 132 -4.64 -12.43 1.31
C MET A 132 -4.22 -10.97 1.16
N ILE A 133 -5.11 -10.10 0.71
CA ILE A 133 -4.84 -8.67 0.63
C ILE A 133 -4.64 -8.09 2.03
N ALA A 134 -5.45 -8.43 3.03
CA ALA A 134 -5.24 -8.02 4.43
C ALA A 134 -3.81 -8.29 4.94
N LYS A 135 -3.17 -9.39 4.52
CA LYS A 135 -1.77 -9.67 4.89
C LYS A 135 -0.78 -8.73 4.20
N VAL A 136 -1.11 -8.22 3.02
CA VAL A 136 -0.27 -7.24 2.33
C VAL A 136 -0.38 -5.89 3.05
N GLU A 137 -1.59 -5.48 3.44
CA GLU A 137 -1.80 -4.21 4.15
C GLU A 137 -1.13 -4.22 5.54
N GLU A 138 -1.05 -5.38 6.22
CA GLU A 138 -0.24 -5.53 7.44
C GLU A 138 1.24 -5.23 7.19
N GLU A 139 1.82 -5.66 6.07
CA GLU A 139 3.21 -5.36 5.70
C GLU A 139 3.38 -3.90 5.26
N HIS A 140 2.39 -3.29 4.59
CA HIS A 140 2.38 -1.87 4.26
C HIS A 140 2.38 -1.01 5.54
N GLU A 141 1.53 -1.32 6.52
CA GLU A 141 1.53 -0.64 7.82
C GLU A 141 2.90 -0.72 8.49
N LYS A 142 3.46 -1.93 8.65
CA LYS A 142 4.78 -2.13 9.28
C LYS A 142 5.86 -1.29 8.61
N ARG A 143 5.84 -1.22 7.29
CA ARG A 143 6.76 -0.42 6.50
C ARG A 143 6.59 1.08 6.77
N TYR A 144 5.35 1.58 6.76
CA TYR A 144 5.08 2.98 7.05
C TYR A 144 5.41 3.38 8.49
N LEU A 145 5.11 2.53 9.46
CA LEU A 145 5.50 2.76 10.86
C LEU A 145 7.01 2.82 11.04
N ARG A 146 7.77 1.97 10.34
CA ARG A 146 9.24 2.01 10.37
C ARG A 146 9.79 3.29 9.77
N LEU A 147 9.24 3.75 8.65
CA LEU A 147 9.63 5.01 8.03
C LEU A 147 9.26 6.20 8.92
N LEU A 148 8.06 6.20 9.51
CA LEU A 148 7.60 7.20 10.47
C LEU A 148 8.55 7.31 11.66
N GLN A 149 8.97 6.19 12.22
CA GLN A 149 9.95 6.15 13.29
C GLN A 149 11.27 6.80 12.86
N ASN A 150 11.82 6.40 11.70
CA ASN A 150 13.06 6.95 11.18
C ASN A 150 13.00 8.49 10.97
N VAL A 151 11.88 8.99 10.45
CA VAL A 151 11.66 10.44 10.28
C VAL A 151 11.56 11.13 11.65
N SER A 152 10.83 10.54 12.59
CA SER A 152 10.60 11.11 13.92
C SER A 152 11.85 11.18 14.80
N GLU A 153 12.79 10.27 14.57
CA GLU A 153 14.06 10.15 15.32
C GLU A 153 15.26 10.74 14.57
N ASP A 154 15.04 11.46 13.45
CA ASP A 154 16.09 11.97 12.55
C ASP A 154 17.08 10.89 12.08
N LYS A 155 16.60 9.65 11.96
CA LYS A 155 17.39 8.47 11.58
C LYS A 155 17.31 8.08 10.11
N VAL A 156 16.68 8.87 9.25
CA VAL A 156 16.62 8.58 7.82
C VAL A 156 18.03 8.57 7.23
N PHE A 157 18.83 9.60 7.50
CA PHE A 157 20.17 9.81 6.95
C PHE A 157 21.30 9.61 7.95
N VAL A 158 21.00 9.13 9.17
CA VAL A 158 21.98 8.86 10.24
C VAL A 158 21.68 7.52 10.87
N LYS A 159 22.71 6.73 11.14
CA LYS A 159 22.62 5.43 11.82
C LYS A 159 23.57 5.40 13.01
N ASP A 160 23.28 4.51 13.97
CA ASP A 160 24.09 4.38 15.22
C ASP A 160 25.48 3.80 14.97
N GLY A 161 25.73 3.22 13.79
CA GLY A 161 27.00 2.66 13.36
C GLY A 161 27.20 2.81 11.85
N LYS A 162 28.37 2.38 11.34
CA LYS A 162 28.63 2.35 9.91
C LYS A 162 27.69 1.38 9.20
N VAL A 163 27.08 1.84 8.13
CA VAL A 163 26.22 1.08 7.24
C VAL A 163 26.56 1.40 5.78
N TRP A 164 26.17 0.52 4.87
CA TRP A 164 26.33 0.77 3.45
C TRP A 164 25.21 1.66 2.92
N TRP A 165 25.60 2.77 2.31
CA TRP A 165 24.71 3.70 1.61
C TRP A 165 24.81 3.52 0.12
N LYS A 166 23.72 3.79 -0.60
CA LYS A 166 23.63 3.78 -2.05
C LYS A 166 22.95 5.06 -2.55
N CYS A 167 23.54 5.73 -3.50
CA CYS A 167 22.85 6.77 -4.25
C CYS A 167 21.88 6.12 -5.23
N ILE A 168 20.58 6.36 -5.06
CA ILE A 168 19.55 5.77 -5.93
C ILE A 168 19.56 6.31 -7.35
N ASN A 169 20.19 7.49 -7.57
CA ASN A 169 20.30 8.07 -8.91
C ASN A 169 21.39 7.40 -9.76
N CYS A 170 22.59 7.14 -9.19
CA CYS A 170 23.74 6.67 -9.99
C CYS A 170 24.35 5.35 -9.53
N GLY A 171 23.87 4.78 -8.41
CA GLY A 171 24.37 3.52 -7.90
C GLY A 171 25.66 3.62 -7.07
N TYR A 172 26.25 4.81 -6.84
CA TYR A 172 27.44 4.97 -6.00
C TYR A 172 27.18 4.41 -4.59
N VAL A 173 28.11 3.58 -4.11
CA VAL A 173 28.03 2.90 -2.81
C VAL A 173 29.22 3.27 -1.94
N TYR A 174 28.97 3.46 -0.63
CA TYR A 174 30.02 3.77 0.34
C TYR A 174 29.55 3.36 1.76
N GLU A 175 30.49 3.22 2.67
CA GLU A 175 30.23 2.87 4.07
C GLU A 175 30.42 4.11 4.98
N SER A 176 29.40 4.43 5.78
CA SER A 176 29.44 5.53 6.75
C SER A 176 28.31 5.41 7.77
N ALA A 177 28.43 6.08 8.93
CA ALA A 177 27.32 6.26 9.87
C ALA A 177 26.32 7.32 9.40
N LYS A 178 26.72 8.22 8.49
CA LYS A 178 25.86 9.30 7.98
C LYS A 178 25.86 9.29 6.46
N ALA A 179 24.69 9.58 5.86
CA ALA A 179 24.58 9.83 4.45
C ALA A 179 25.39 11.08 4.06
N LEU A 180 26.06 11.03 2.88
CA LEU A 180 26.77 12.18 2.33
C LEU A 180 25.79 13.28 1.93
N GLU A 181 26.14 14.53 2.17
CA GLU A 181 25.32 15.69 1.78
C GLU A 181 25.17 15.78 0.26
N THR A 182 26.20 15.35 -0.48
CA THR A 182 26.23 15.33 -1.95
C THR A 182 26.93 14.07 -2.43
N CYS A 183 26.37 13.42 -3.42
CA CYS A 183 26.98 12.25 -4.06
C CYS A 183 28.24 12.68 -4.84
N PRO A 184 29.43 12.11 -4.55
CA PRO A 184 30.64 12.51 -5.26
C PRO A 184 30.70 12.08 -6.72
N ALA A 185 29.86 11.10 -7.11
CA ALA A 185 29.83 10.58 -8.48
C ALA A 185 28.88 11.34 -9.40
N CYS A 186 27.73 11.82 -8.90
CA CYS A 186 26.71 12.43 -9.76
C CYS A 186 26.15 13.77 -9.24
N LEU A 187 26.68 14.26 -8.14
CA LEU A 187 26.36 15.55 -7.51
C LEU A 187 24.90 15.70 -7.04
N HIS A 188 24.13 14.61 -6.97
CA HIS A 188 22.77 14.64 -6.38
C HIS A 188 22.86 14.83 -4.87
N PRO A 189 21.87 15.54 -4.27
CA PRO A 189 21.87 15.83 -2.85
C PRO A 189 21.60 14.57 -2.00
N LYS A 190 21.79 14.70 -0.69
CA LYS A 190 21.54 13.68 0.34
C LYS A 190 20.16 13.01 0.21
N ALA A 191 19.16 13.71 -0.28
CA ALA A 191 17.82 13.18 -0.55
C ALA A 191 17.83 11.85 -1.34
N PHE A 192 18.82 11.65 -2.20
CA PHE A 192 18.99 10.47 -3.05
C PHE A 192 19.77 9.34 -2.38
N MET A 193 20.14 9.47 -1.11
CA MET A 193 20.84 8.40 -0.38
C MET A 193 19.84 7.48 0.33
N GLN A 194 20.05 6.19 0.19
CA GLN A 194 19.33 5.15 0.94
C GLN A 194 20.29 4.09 1.44
N LEU A 195 19.84 3.24 2.35
CA LEU A 195 20.60 2.05 2.71
C LEU A 195 20.74 1.14 1.50
N LYS A 196 21.94 0.55 1.33
CA LYS A 196 22.15 -0.46 0.30
C LYS A 196 21.44 -1.74 0.70
N GLU A 197 20.67 -2.29 -0.18
CA GLU A 197 20.04 -3.60 -0.07
C GLU A 197 20.60 -4.53 -1.13
N ASP A 198 20.82 -5.77 -0.76
CA ASP A 198 21.15 -6.88 -1.67
C ASP A 198 19.95 -7.84 -1.64
N ASN A 199 19.07 -7.74 -2.64
CA ASN A 199 17.81 -8.49 -2.73
C ASN A 199 17.74 -9.39 -3.99
N TYR A 200 18.89 -9.85 -4.45
CA TYR A 200 19.05 -10.72 -5.62
C TYR A 200 19.97 -11.89 -5.30
#